data_feca632470fc88c0daac4487a031101c
#
_entry.id   feca632470fc88c0daac4487a031101c
#
_cell.length_a   1.000
_cell.length_b   1.000
_cell.length_c   1.000
_cell.angle_alpha   90.00
_cell.angle_beta   90.00
_cell.angle_gamma   90.00
#
_symmetry.space_group_name_H-M   'P 1'
#
loop_
_entity.id
_entity.type
_entity.pdbx_description
1 polymer ?
#
loop_
_entity_poly.entity_id
_entity_poly.type
_entity_poly.pdbx_seq_one_letter_code
_entity_poly.pdbx_strand_id
1 'polypeptide(L)'
;MDERIQAYETKMGKTLNALESELTTIRAGRANPHILDKLTVDYYGAPTPLQHVANISVPEARMIQIHPWESSMIKAIEKAILCSDLGLNPSNDGKMIRLVFPELTEERRKELVKDVKKKGEGAKVAVRNIRRDANDAFKKLAKQDVSEDEIKELEDQIQKLTDKYIKEVDKAIENKSKEILTV
;
A
#
# COMPACT_ATOMS: atom_id res chain seq x y z
N MET A 1 14.48 -10.69 -23.11
CA MET A 1 13.18 -10.01 -23.19
C MET A 1 13.36 -8.84 -24.13
N ASP A 2 12.49 -8.66 -25.08
CA ASP A 2 12.60 -7.60 -26.07
C ASP A 2 12.47 -6.23 -25.41
N GLU A 3 13.32 -5.26 -25.78
CA GLU A 3 13.31 -3.90 -25.20
C GLU A 3 11.95 -3.21 -25.38
N ARG A 4 11.25 -3.53 -26.47
CA ARG A 4 9.91 -3.02 -26.77
C ARG A 4 8.87 -3.45 -25.73
N ILE A 5 9.02 -4.64 -25.15
CA ILE A 5 8.13 -5.18 -24.10
C ILE A 5 8.49 -4.67 -22.72
N GLN A 6 9.79 -4.47 -22.46
CA GLN A 6 10.28 -4.03 -21.17
C GLN A 6 9.66 -2.69 -20.69
N ALA A 7 9.39 -1.78 -21.62
CA ALA A 7 8.71 -0.53 -21.31
C ALA A 7 7.28 -0.75 -20.78
N TYR A 8 6.56 -1.72 -21.35
CA TYR A 8 5.19 -2.05 -20.91
C TYR A 8 5.20 -2.86 -19.61
N GLU A 9 6.17 -3.77 -19.43
CA GLU A 9 6.38 -4.46 -18.16
C GLU A 9 6.60 -3.47 -17.02
N THR A 10 7.45 -2.46 -17.24
CA THR A 10 7.68 -1.39 -16.26
C THR A 10 6.40 -0.63 -15.92
N LYS A 11 5.54 -0.35 -16.90
CA LYS A 11 4.23 0.30 -16.67
C LYS A 11 3.28 -0.59 -15.87
N MET A 12 3.21 -1.88 -16.18
CA MET A 12 2.40 -2.85 -15.44
C MET A 12 2.90 -3.01 -14.00
N GLY A 13 4.23 -3.07 -13.80
CA GLY A 13 4.84 -3.10 -12.47
C GLY A 13 4.53 -1.85 -11.65
N LYS A 14 4.58 -0.66 -12.24
CA LYS A 14 4.15 0.58 -11.56
C LYS A 14 2.69 0.55 -11.15
N THR A 15 1.82 -0.03 -11.98
CA THR A 15 0.39 -0.18 -11.65
C THR A 15 0.20 -1.13 -10.47
N LEU A 16 0.94 -2.24 -10.41
CA LEU A 16 0.90 -3.17 -9.28
C LEU A 16 1.41 -2.50 -8.00
N ASN A 17 2.56 -1.83 -8.06
CA ASN A 17 3.12 -1.12 -6.90
C ASN A 17 2.20 -0.01 -6.38
N ALA A 18 1.51 0.71 -7.27
CA ALA A 18 0.52 1.71 -6.89
C ALA A 18 -0.66 1.05 -6.15
N LEU A 19 -1.17 -0.07 -6.66
CA LEU A 19 -2.22 -0.83 -5.97
C LEU A 19 -1.75 -1.32 -4.59
N GLU A 20 -0.56 -1.90 -4.48
CA GLU A 20 -0.02 -2.36 -3.20
C GLU A 20 0.12 -1.22 -2.20
N SER A 21 0.59 -0.05 -2.64
CA SER A 21 0.65 1.15 -1.81
C SER A 21 -0.74 1.59 -1.34
N GLU A 22 -1.74 1.58 -2.22
CA GLU A 22 -3.12 1.89 -1.85
C GLU A 22 -3.72 0.86 -0.88
N LEU A 23 -3.44 -0.43 -1.07
CA LEU A 23 -3.87 -1.47 -0.16
C LEU A 23 -3.24 -1.35 1.24
N THR A 24 -2.00 -0.85 1.31
CA THR A 24 -1.31 -0.59 2.58
C THR A 24 -2.00 0.52 3.38
N THR A 25 -2.59 1.52 2.72
CA THR A 25 -3.33 2.60 3.41
C THR A 25 -4.65 2.12 4.02
N ILE A 26 -5.19 0.99 3.57
CA ILE A 26 -6.43 0.41 4.10
C ILE A 26 -6.12 -0.22 5.47
N ARG A 27 -6.65 0.40 6.53
CA ARG A 27 -6.46 -0.05 7.91
C ARG A 27 -7.37 -1.24 8.19
N ALA A 28 -6.77 -2.41 8.33
CA ALA A 28 -7.47 -3.67 8.63
C ALA A 28 -7.73 -3.92 10.14
N GLY A 29 -7.67 -2.86 10.96
CA GLY A 29 -7.81 -2.99 12.42
C GLY A 29 -6.55 -3.46 13.15
N ARG A 30 -5.48 -3.81 12.42
CA ARG A 30 -4.17 -4.12 13.03
C ARG A 30 -3.35 -2.86 13.27
N ALA A 31 -2.69 -2.83 14.40
CA ALA A 31 -1.71 -1.81 14.74
C ALA A 31 -0.50 -1.93 13.79
N ASN A 32 -0.27 -0.89 12.98
CA ASN A 32 0.91 -0.80 12.11
C ASN A 32 1.77 0.37 12.59
N PRO A 33 3.00 0.14 13.08
CA PRO A 33 3.87 1.20 13.56
C PRO A 33 4.24 2.22 12.47
N HIS A 34 4.22 1.84 11.20
CA HIS A 34 4.50 2.74 10.07
C HIS A 34 3.52 3.90 9.90
N ILE A 35 2.35 3.85 10.55
CA ILE A 35 1.45 5.02 10.56
C ILE A 35 2.05 6.21 11.30
N LEU A 36 3.02 5.96 12.17
CA LEU A 36 3.71 6.96 12.97
C LEU A 36 4.96 7.53 12.27
N ASP A 37 5.37 6.96 11.13
CA ASP A 37 6.61 7.36 10.41
C ASP A 37 6.58 8.83 9.96
N LYS A 38 5.40 9.36 9.69
CA LYS A 38 5.20 10.75 9.26
C LYS A 38 4.99 11.72 10.43
N LEU A 39 4.91 11.18 11.65
CA LEU A 39 4.66 12.00 12.83
C LEU A 39 5.96 12.64 13.30
N THR A 40 5.95 13.98 13.40
CA THR A 40 7.04 14.75 13.96
C THR A 40 6.60 15.34 15.28
N VAL A 41 7.50 15.38 16.24
CA VAL A 41 7.32 16.00 17.56
C VAL A 41 8.33 17.11 17.74
N ASP A 42 7.95 18.13 18.50
CA ASP A 42 8.87 19.20 18.87
C ASP A 42 9.83 18.65 19.94
N TYR A 43 11.10 18.51 19.56
CA TYR A 43 12.18 18.11 20.45
C TYR A 43 13.15 19.29 20.58
N TYR A 44 13.08 19.98 21.72
CA TYR A 44 13.89 21.19 22.02
C TYR A 44 13.82 22.27 20.91
N GLY A 45 12.64 22.51 20.36
CA GLY A 45 12.42 23.51 19.32
C GLY A 45 12.71 23.06 17.89
N ALA A 46 13.06 21.76 17.69
CA ALA A 46 13.28 21.18 16.38
C ALA A 46 12.25 20.08 16.06
N PRO A 47 11.59 20.10 14.89
CA PRO A 47 10.69 19.03 14.49
C PRO A 47 11.49 17.76 14.23
N THR A 48 11.30 16.76 15.08
CA THR A 48 12.05 15.49 15.04
C THR A 48 11.10 14.33 14.81
N PRO A 49 11.41 13.35 13.92
CA PRO A 49 10.62 12.15 13.73
C PRO A 49 10.45 11.38 15.04
N LEU A 50 9.24 10.87 15.28
CA LEU A 50 8.90 10.16 16.52
C LEU A 50 9.84 9.00 16.83
N GLN A 51 10.31 8.29 15.81
CA GLN A 51 11.24 7.16 15.94
C GLN A 51 12.60 7.53 16.52
N HIS A 52 13.00 8.81 16.46
CA HIS A 52 14.27 9.26 17.00
C HIS A 52 14.19 9.64 18.49
N VAL A 53 12.99 9.85 19.01
CA VAL A 53 12.75 10.28 20.41
C VAL A 53 12.06 9.22 21.25
N ALA A 54 11.61 8.14 20.63
CA ALA A 54 10.89 7.05 21.31
C ALA A 54 11.12 5.70 20.64
N ASN A 55 11.04 4.63 21.45
CA ASN A 55 10.93 3.26 20.95
C ASN A 55 9.46 2.92 20.71
N ILE A 56 9.16 2.36 19.52
CA ILE A 56 7.81 1.99 19.12
C ILE A 56 7.73 0.46 19.07
N SER A 57 6.78 -0.12 19.79
CA SER A 57 6.54 -1.56 19.82
C SER A 57 5.07 -1.88 19.63
N VAL A 58 4.77 -3.09 19.16
CA VAL A 58 3.41 -3.60 18.94
C VAL A 58 3.26 -4.87 19.77
N PRO A 59 2.90 -4.76 21.06
CA PRO A 59 2.77 -5.91 21.94
C PRO A 59 1.55 -6.77 21.59
N GLU A 60 0.50 -6.16 21.06
CA GLU A 60 -0.74 -6.80 20.68
C GLU A 60 -1.19 -6.37 19.29
N ALA A 61 -2.01 -7.19 18.63
CA ALA A 61 -2.46 -6.94 17.26
C ALA A 61 -3.13 -5.56 17.04
N ARG A 62 -3.65 -4.95 18.12
CA ARG A 62 -4.39 -3.67 18.06
C ARG A 62 -3.86 -2.60 19.01
N MET A 63 -2.63 -2.76 19.49
CA MET A 63 -2.02 -1.81 20.40
C MET A 63 -0.62 -1.43 19.93
N ILE A 64 -0.34 -0.13 19.87
CA ILE A 64 1.01 0.38 19.74
C ILE A 64 1.42 0.97 21.08
N GLN A 65 2.61 0.60 21.53
CA GLN A 65 3.26 1.21 22.68
C GLN A 65 4.41 2.09 22.21
N ILE A 66 4.45 3.32 22.72
CA ILE A 66 5.48 4.30 22.45
C ILE A 66 6.20 4.57 23.77
N HIS A 67 7.47 4.21 23.84
CA HIS A 67 8.34 4.46 24.99
C HIS A 67 9.29 5.61 24.67
N PRO A 68 9.00 6.83 25.12
CA PRO A 68 9.93 7.96 24.97
C PRO A 68 11.23 7.70 25.72
N TRP A 69 12.34 8.15 25.16
CA TRP A 69 13.64 8.12 25.84
C TRP A 69 13.65 9.03 27.07
N GLU A 70 12.87 10.11 26.98
CA GLU A 70 12.69 11.08 28.05
C GLU A 70 11.22 11.21 28.42
N SER A 71 10.87 11.06 29.69
CA SER A 71 9.49 11.17 30.17
C SER A 71 8.88 12.57 29.98
N SER A 72 9.70 13.60 29.86
CA SER A 72 9.28 14.96 29.51
C SER A 72 8.61 15.06 28.15
N MET A 73 8.94 14.16 27.23
CA MET A 73 8.40 14.13 25.86
C MET A 73 6.98 13.54 25.75
N ILE A 74 6.47 12.88 26.77
CA ILE A 74 5.14 12.23 26.74
C ILE A 74 4.05 13.21 26.30
N LYS A 75 3.99 14.40 26.91
CA LYS A 75 2.98 15.42 26.56
C LYS A 75 3.12 15.96 25.14
N ALA A 76 4.35 16.13 24.66
CA ALA A 76 4.62 16.59 23.30
C ALA A 76 4.18 15.53 22.27
N ILE A 77 4.46 14.26 22.55
CA ILE A 77 4.06 13.14 21.69
C ILE A 77 2.54 12.98 21.68
N GLU A 78 1.88 13.02 22.84
CA GLU A 78 0.41 12.98 22.90
C GLU A 78 -0.24 14.09 22.10
N LYS A 79 0.25 15.33 22.26
CA LYS A 79 -0.25 16.47 21.51
C LYS A 79 -0.06 16.29 20.01
N ALA A 80 1.10 15.79 19.57
CA ALA A 80 1.38 15.51 18.16
C ALA A 80 0.43 14.45 17.60
N ILE A 81 0.11 13.39 18.35
CA ILE A 81 -0.83 12.34 17.96
C ILE A 81 -2.25 12.90 17.86
N LEU A 82 -2.69 13.69 18.84
CA LEU A 82 -4.03 14.29 18.82
C LEU A 82 -4.22 15.31 17.69
N CYS A 83 -3.16 16.04 17.32
CA CYS A 83 -3.18 16.99 16.21
C CYS A 83 -3.04 16.30 14.83
N SER A 84 -2.72 15.01 14.80
CA SER A 84 -2.56 14.25 13.56
C SER A 84 -3.91 13.72 13.05
N ASP A 85 -3.97 13.41 11.75
CA ASP A 85 -5.13 12.80 11.11
C ASP A 85 -5.30 11.30 11.45
N LEU A 86 -4.60 10.82 12.50
CA LEU A 86 -4.65 9.40 12.88
C LEU A 86 -5.99 9.00 13.50
N GLY A 87 -6.71 9.95 14.11
CA GLY A 87 -8.01 9.69 14.75
C GLY A 87 -7.93 8.72 15.92
N LEU A 88 -6.76 8.65 16.59
CA LEU A 88 -6.50 7.77 17.73
C LEU A 88 -6.37 8.62 19.00
N ASN A 89 -6.92 8.11 20.09
CA ASN A 89 -6.78 8.73 21.40
C ASN A 89 -5.61 8.07 22.16
N PRO A 90 -4.51 8.79 22.40
CA PRO A 90 -3.41 8.28 23.20
C PRO A 90 -3.82 8.18 24.66
N SER A 91 -3.39 7.13 25.34
CA SER A 91 -3.42 7.00 26.79
C SER A 91 -2.00 6.82 27.31
N ASN A 92 -1.66 7.44 28.46
CA ASN A 92 -0.34 7.29 29.05
C ASN A 92 -0.43 6.84 30.52
N ASP A 93 0.62 6.19 31.00
CA ASP A 93 0.80 5.79 32.38
C ASP A 93 1.98 6.54 33.07
N GLY A 94 2.44 7.65 32.48
CA GLY A 94 3.58 8.43 32.96
C GLY A 94 4.95 7.94 32.50
N LYS A 95 5.03 6.77 31.86
CA LYS A 95 6.27 6.19 31.32
C LYS A 95 6.16 5.85 29.84
N MET A 96 4.98 5.44 29.38
CA MET A 96 4.73 5.07 28.01
C MET A 96 3.37 5.57 27.55
N ILE A 97 3.22 5.70 26.23
CA ILE A 97 1.96 6.04 25.58
C ILE A 97 1.43 4.80 24.88
N ARG A 98 0.14 4.53 25.06
CA ARG A 98 -0.56 3.41 24.40
C ARG A 98 -1.57 3.97 23.40
N LEU A 99 -1.52 3.43 22.19
CA LEU A 99 -2.52 3.69 21.13
C LEU A 99 -3.29 2.41 20.92
N VAL A 100 -4.58 2.44 21.26
CA VAL A 100 -5.47 1.30 21.03
C VAL A 100 -6.30 1.56 19.78
N PHE A 101 -6.25 0.62 18.84
CA PHE A 101 -7.05 0.66 17.62
C PHE A 101 -8.43 0.06 17.91
N PRO A 102 -9.54 0.77 17.56
CA PRO A 102 -10.87 0.24 17.75
C PRO A 102 -11.09 -1.00 16.89
N GLU A 103 -11.94 -1.90 17.38
CA GLU A 103 -12.37 -3.07 16.59
C GLU A 103 -13.15 -2.64 15.37
N LEU A 104 -12.85 -3.27 14.25
CA LEU A 104 -13.69 -3.14 13.07
C LEU A 104 -14.94 -3.99 13.25
N THR A 105 -16.10 -3.39 13.06
CA THR A 105 -17.36 -4.13 12.98
C THR A 105 -17.36 -5.04 11.75
N GLU A 106 -18.14 -6.14 11.79
CA GLU A 106 -18.27 -7.03 10.62
C GLU A 106 -18.75 -6.30 9.37
N GLU A 107 -19.64 -5.32 9.53
CA GLU A 107 -20.13 -4.48 8.43
C GLU A 107 -18.97 -3.68 7.81
N ARG A 108 -18.14 -3.05 8.64
CA ARG A 108 -17.00 -2.27 8.17
C ARG A 108 -15.96 -3.14 7.50
N ARG A 109 -15.72 -4.36 7.97
CA ARG A 109 -14.84 -5.33 7.30
C ARG A 109 -15.36 -5.69 5.91
N LYS A 110 -16.67 -5.94 5.77
CA LYS A 110 -17.30 -6.23 4.47
C LYS A 110 -17.19 -5.06 3.49
N GLU A 111 -17.36 -3.83 3.97
CA GLU A 111 -17.15 -2.63 3.16
C GLU A 111 -15.70 -2.51 2.68
N LEU A 112 -14.73 -2.68 3.58
CA LEU A 112 -13.32 -2.62 3.23
C LEU A 112 -12.94 -3.69 2.20
N VAL A 113 -13.48 -4.91 2.31
CA VAL A 113 -13.26 -5.96 1.30
C VAL A 113 -13.86 -5.58 -0.05
N LYS A 114 -15.02 -4.91 -0.09
CA LYS A 114 -15.59 -4.39 -1.34
C LYS A 114 -14.69 -3.31 -1.95
N ASP A 115 -14.16 -2.41 -1.15
CA ASP A 115 -13.24 -1.36 -1.60
C ASP A 115 -11.94 -1.95 -2.15
N VAL A 116 -11.36 -2.95 -1.47
CA VAL A 116 -10.18 -3.70 -1.93
C VAL A 116 -10.44 -4.32 -3.31
N LYS A 117 -11.58 -5.01 -3.47
CA LYS A 117 -11.96 -5.62 -4.76
C LYS A 117 -12.15 -4.57 -5.85
N LYS A 118 -12.79 -3.44 -5.56
CA LYS A 118 -12.98 -2.35 -6.51
C LYS A 118 -11.66 -1.75 -6.97
N LYS A 119 -10.71 -1.52 -6.06
CA LYS A 119 -9.35 -1.06 -6.39
C LYS A 119 -8.61 -2.07 -7.27
N GLY A 120 -8.72 -3.35 -6.96
CA GLY A 120 -8.14 -4.42 -7.75
C GLY A 120 -8.71 -4.50 -9.16
N GLU A 121 -10.02 -4.35 -9.34
CA GLU A 121 -10.62 -4.29 -10.68
C GLU A 121 -10.11 -3.07 -11.47
N GLY A 122 -9.94 -1.91 -10.82
CA GLY A 122 -9.32 -0.74 -11.43
C GLY A 122 -7.90 -1.02 -11.93
N ALA A 123 -7.08 -1.70 -11.12
CA ALA A 123 -5.73 -2.09 -11.51
C ALA A 123 -5.71 -3.08 -12.68
N LYS A 124 -6.62 -4.07 -12.71
CA LYS A 124 -6.76 -5.01 -13.84
C LYS A 124 -7.15 -4.28 -15.13
N VAL A 125 -8.05 -3.31 -15.05
CA VAL A 125 -8.43 -2.47 -16.20
C VAL A 125 -7.21 -1.70 -16.70
N ALA A 126 -6.40 -1.09 -15.81
CA ALA A 126 -5.18 -0.40 -16.18
C ALA A 126 -4.17 -1.33 -16.88
N VAL A 127 -3.95 -2.54 -16.35
CA VAL A 127 -3.08 -3.55 -16.98
C VAL A 127 -3.59 -3.95 -18.38
N ARG A 128 -4.90 -4.14 -18.53
CA ARG A 128 -5.50 -4.45 -19.85
C ARG A 128 -5.38 -3.28 -20.83
N ASN A 129 -5.45 -2.05 -20.37
CA ASN A 129 -5.25 -0.87 -21.22
C ASN A 129 -3.79 -0.79 -21.68
N ILE A 130 -2.82 -1.03 -20.80
CA ILE A 130 -1.39 -1.09 -21.16
C ILE A 130 -1.16 -2.16 -22.25
N ARG A 131 -1.80 -3.32 -22.15
CA ARG A 131 -1.74 -4.34 -23.21
C ARG A 131 -2.32 -3.84 -24.53
N ARG A 132 -3.48 -3.15 -24.51
CA ARG A 132 -4.08 -2.58 -25.73
C ARG A 132 -3.13 -1.58 -26.38
N ASP A 133 -2.56 -0.68 -25.60
CA ASP A 133 -1.58 0.30 -26.08
C ASP A 133 -0.35 -0.38 -26.72
N ALA A 134 0.11 -1.49 -26.13
CA ALA A 134 1.20 -2.28 -26.67
C ALA A 134 0.83 -2.89 -28.03
N ASN A 135 -0.32 -3.56 -28.12
CA ASN A 135 -0.79 -4.16 -29.35
C ASN A 135 -1.01 -3.14 -30.48
N ASP A 136 -1.53 -1.95 -30.13
CA ASP A 136 -1.69 -0.86 -31.08
C ASP A 136 -0.34 -0.31 -31.57
N ALA A 137 0.67 -0.28 -30.71
CA ALA A 137 2.03 0.07 -31.09
C ALA A 137 2.66 -1.00 -32.00
N PHE A 138 2.49 -2.30 -31.68
CA PHE A 138 3.00 -3.41 -32.49
C PHE A 138 2.37 -3.44 -33.89
N LYS A 139 1.06 -3.18 -34.01
CA LYS A 139 0.38 -3.05 -35.30
C LYS A 139 0.92 -1.89 -36.16
N LYS A 140 1.40 -0.82 -35.53
CA LYS A 140 2.07 0.25 -36.28
C LYS A 140 3.44 -0.16 -36.80
N LEU A 141 4.15 -1.06 -36.13
CA LEU A 141 5.42 -1.62 -36.56
C LEU A 141 5.23 -2.51 -37.81
N ALA A 142 4.06 -3.15 -38.01
CA ALA A 142 3.72 -3.89 -39.21
C ALA A 142 3.82 -3.04 -40.49
N LYS A 143 3.69 -1.72 -40.36
CA LYS A 143 3.83 -0.76 -41.48
C LYS A 143 5.28 -0.31 -41.72
N GLN A 144 6.24 -0.80 -40.92
CA GLN A 144 7.65 -0.40 -40.91
C GLN A 144 8.59 -1.60 -41.17
N ASP A 145 8.22 -2.51 -42.06
CA ASP A 145 9.01 -3.70 -42.51
C ASP A 145 9.31 -4.72 -41.38
N VAL A 146 8.51 -4.77 -40.32
CA VAL A 146 8.58 -5.85 -39.32
C VAL A 146 7.69 -7.00 -39.75
N SER A 147 8.20 -8.24 -39.67
CA SER A 147 7.47 -9.43 -40.13
C SER A 147 6.20 -9.68 -39.29
N GLU A 148 5.15 -10.24 -39.90
CA GLU A 148 3.91 -10.61 -39.19
C GLU A 148 4.17 -11.63 -38.07
N ASP A 149 5.11 -12.54 -38.26
CA ASP A 149 5.49 -13.53 -37.25
C ASP A 149 6.11 -12.91 -36.03
N GLU A 150 6.98 -11.87 -36.20
CA GLU A 150 7.59 -11.14 -35.10
C GLU A 150 6.53 -10.34 -34.31
N ILE A 151 5.57 -9.74 -34.99
CA ILE A 151 4.47 -9.02 -34.33
C ILE A 151 3.63 -9.97 -33.49
N LYS A 152 3.31 -11.14 -34.04
CA LYS A 152 2.54 -12.17 -33.33
C LYS A 152 3.29 -12.66 -32.09
N GLU A 153 4.60 -12.82 -32.19
CA GLU A 153 5.43 -13.18 -31.03
C GLU A 153 5.40 -12.10 -29.95
N LEU A 154 5.45 -10.81 -30.30
CA LEU A 154 5.32 -9.69 -29.39
C LEU A 154 3.92 -9.64 -28.74
N GLU A 155 2.86 -9.88 -29.50
CA GLU A 155 1.49 -9.96 -28.98
C GLU A 155 1.32 -11.13 -27.99
N ASP A 156 1.92 -12.28 -28.27
CA ASP A 156 1.91 -13.43 -27.36
C ASP A 156 2.69 -13.16 -26.08
N GLN A 157 3.84 -12.49 -26.19
CA GLN A 157 4.65 -12.14 -25.02
C GLN A 157 3.93 -11.12 -24.12
N ILE A 158 3.32 -10.08 -24.68
CA ILE A 158 2.56 -9.09 -23.90
C ILE A 158 1.30 -9.69 -23.28
N GLN A 159 0.68 -10.67 -23.95
CA GLN A 159 -0.45 -11.42 -23.39
C GLN A 159 -0.02 -12.23 -22.15
N LYS A 160 1.07 -13.00 -22.24
CA LYS A 160 1.63 -13.76 -21.10
C LYS A 160 1.99 -12.84 -19.93
N LEU A 161 2.56 -11.68 -20.23
CA LEU A 161 2.91 -10.66 -19.23
C LEU A 161 1.65 -10.10 -18.56
N THR A 162 0.62 -9.80 -19.33
CA THR A 162 -0.68 -9.33 -18.81
C THR A 162 -1.30 -10.37 -17.87
N ASP A 163 -1.30 -11.64 -18.25
CA ASP A 163 -1.86 -12.71 -17.43
C ASP A 163 -1.08 -12.89 -16.11
N LYS A 164 0.24 -12.73 -16.17
CA LYS A 164 1.09 -12.72 -14.96
C LYS A 164 0.67 -11.61 -14.01
N TYR A 165 0.60 -10.35 -14.47
CA TYR A 165 0.26 -9.21 -13.61
C TYR A 165 -1.18 -9.27 -13.11
N ILE A 166 -2.14 -9.79 -13.89
CA ILE A 166 -3.51 -10.01 -13.42
C ILE A 166 -3.52 -11.00 -12.25
N LYS A 167 -2.76 -12.10 -12.33
CA LYS A 167 -2.63 -13.06 -11.23
C LYS A 167 -1.98 -12.44 -9.97
N GLU A 168 -1.00 -11.59 -10.15
CA GLU A 168 -0.36 -10.87 -9.03
C GLU A 168 -1.33 -9.89 -8.38
N VAL A 169 -2.14 -9.17 -9.15
CA VAL A 169 -3.22 -8.31 -8.65
C VAL A 169 -4.25 -9.14 -7.86
N ASP A 170 -4.70 -10.27 -8.40
CA ASP A 170 -5.66 -11.16 -7.72
C ASP A 170 -5.10 -11.67 -6.39
N LYS A 171 -3.83 -12.07 -6.38
CA LYS A 171 -3.14 -12.52 -5.16
C LYS A 171 -3.03 -11.41 -4.11
N ALA A 172 -2.72 -10.18 -4.52
CA ALA A 172 -2.67 -9.03 -3.62
C ALA A 172 -4.04 -8.74 -2.99
N ILE A 173 -5.12 -8.79 -3.80
CA ILE A 173 -6.51 -8.62 -3.33
C ILE A 173 -6.90 -9.73 -2.35
N GLU A 174 -6.58 -10.98 -2.67
CA GLU A 174 -6.91 -12.13 -1.83
C GLU A 174 -6.20 -12.03 -0.47
N ASN A 175 -4.90 -11.74 -0.48
CA ASN A 175 -4.11 -11.58 0.74
C ASN A 175 -4.67 -10.46 1.62
N LYS A 176 -4.97 -9.29 1.03
CA LYS A 176 -5.53 -8.17 1.80
C LYS A 176 -6.94 -8.46 2.30
N SER A 177 -7.76 -9.14 1.53
CA SER A 177 -9.10 -9.54 1.95
C SER A 177 -9.04 -10.52 3.12
N LYS A 178 -8.13 -11.49 3.09
CA LYS A 178 -7.89 -12.42 4.21
C LYS A 178 -7.42 -11.67 5.45
N GLU A 179 -6.47 -10.74 5.30
CA GLU A 179 -5.98 -9.90 6.40
C GLU A 179 -7.12 -9.16 7.09
N ILE A 180 -8.04 -8.54 6.32
CA ILE A 180 -9.19 -7.80 6.85
C ILE A 180 -10.17 -8.71 7.60
N LEU A 181 -10.36 -9.95 7.13
CA LEU A 181 -11.34 -10.88 7.69
C LEU A 181 -10.81 -11.66 8.90
N THR A 182 -9.49 -11.84 9.03
CA THR A 182 -8.87 -12.65 10.08
C THR A 182 -8.49 -11.88 11.34
N VAL A 183 -8.76 -10.61 11.42
CA VAL A 183 -8.46 -9.75 12.61
C VAL A 183 -9.62 -9.66 13.56
#